data_8c0b61baf1d4b45571e51afe09e06a03
#
_entry.id   8c0b61baf1d4b45571e51afe09e06a03
#
_cell.length_a   1.000
_cell.length_b   1.000
_cell.length_c   1.000
_cell.angle_alpha   90.00
_cell.angle_beta   90.00
_cell.angle_gamma   90.00
#
_symmetry.space_group_name_H-M   'P 1'
#
loop_
_entity.id
_entity.type
_entity.pdbx_description
1 polymer ?
#
loop_
_entity_poly.entity_id
_entity_poly.type
_entity_poly.pdbx_seq_one_letter_code
_entity_poly.pdbx_strand_id
1 'polypeptide(L)'
;VYVFAQDFTVFGGALSETHAKKICKVMDMAMQMGAPIIGLNDSGGARIQEGVRSLAGYAEIFLRNSMASGVIPQISAIMGPCAGGAVYSPALTDFILMVKNSGYMFITGPDVVKSVTQEEVSKEDLGGVGVHMTKSGVAHLSAENDIECINYIRELISYLPGNNMEEPPFVATSDSPTRLTPELSNLVPTNPNQPYDIKEMIEAVADDNSFFELQAEFAANIVTGYIRLNGKTVGVVANQPLVLACLLYTSPSP
;
A
#
# COMPACT_ATOMS: atom_id res chain seq x y z
N VAL A 1 15.12 1.00 -9.16
CA VAL A 1 14.45 0.66 -7.90
C VAL A 1 15.50 0.22 -6.89
N TYR A 2 15.38 0.66 -5.65
CA TYR A 2 16.20 0.22 -4.52
C TYR A 2 15.38 -0.64 -3.58
N VAL A 3 15.98 -1.66 -3.00
CA VAL A 3 15.28 -2.63 -2.13
C VAL A 3 16.10 -2.88 -0.88
N PHE A 4 15.44 -2.91 0.28
CA PHE A 4 15.99 -3.52 1.48
C PHE A 4 15.04 -4.60 2.00
N ALA A 5 15.58 -5.59 2.70
CA ALA A 5 14.81 -6.67 3.28
C ALA A 5 15.25 -6.92 4.72
N GLN A 6 14.30 -7.28 5.55
CA GLN A 6 14.52 -7.78 6.90
C GLN A 6 14.24 -9.29 6.92
N ASP A 7 14.86 -10.01 7.83
CA ASP A 7 14.71 -11.45 7.98
C ASP A 7 14.50 -11.77 9.46
N PHE A 8 13.30 -12.19 9.81
CA PHE A 8 12.93 -12.51 11.20
C PHE A 8 13.75 -13.66 11.78
N THR A 9 14.29 -14.56 10.92
CA THR A 9 15.13 -15.66 11.39
C THR A 9 16.46 -15.20 11.97
N VAL A 10 16.88 -13.96 11.65
CA VAL A 10 18.11 -13.34 12.16
C VAL A 10 17.76 -12.37 13.29
N PHE A 11 17.89 -12.82 14.52
CA PHE A 11 17.59 -12.03 15.74
C PHE A 11 16.18 -11.41 15.76
N GLY A 12 15.18 -12.11 15.22
CA GLY A 12 13.81 -11.61 15.13
C GLY A 12 13.65 -10.42 14.18
N GLY A 13 14.56 -10.26 13.21
CA GLY A 13 14.57 -9.09 12.33
C GLY A 13 14.83 -7.77 13.07
N ALA A 14 15.20 -7.81 14.37
CA ALA A 14 15.28 -6.65 15.23
C ALA A 14 16.33 -5.62 14.74
N LEU A 15 15.91 -4.35 14.68
CA LEU A 15 16.76 -3.27 14.18
C LEU A 15 17.88 -2.93 15.17
N SER A 16 19.11 -3.13 14.74
CA SER A 16 20.32 -2.60 15.39
C SER A 16 20.75 -1.26 14.78
N GLU A 17 21.64 -0.56 15.44
CA GLU A 17 22.26 0.67 14.86
C GLU A 17 22.89 0.40 13.49
N THR A 18 23.62 -0.70 13.36
CA THR A 18 24.27 -1.09 12.09
C THR A 18 23.26 -1.47 11.01
N HIS A 19 22.19 -2.18 11.40
CA HIS A 19 21.10 -2.51 10.49
C HIS A 19 20.41 -1.23 9.97
N ALA A 20 20.10 -0.28 10.88
CA ALA A 20 19.54 1.01 10.51
C ALA A 20 20.44 1.78 9.53
N LYS A 21 21.75 1.86 9.80
CA LYS A 21 22.71 2.52 8.91
C LYS A 21 22.70 1.90 7.49
N LYS A 22 22.53 0.59 7.40
CA LYS A 22 22.43 -0.09 6.09
C LYS A 22 21.18 0.29 5.34
N ILE A 23 20.01 0.31 6.01
CA ILE A 23 18.74 0.75 5.42
C ILE A 23 18.84 2.23 5.00
N CYS A 24 19.29 3.10 5.89
CA CYS A 24 19.47 4.53 5.61
C CYS A 24 20.35 4.78 4.39
N LYS A 25 21.45 4.02 4.24
CA LYS A 25 22.31 4.13 3.06
C LYS A 25 21.56 3.77 1.76
N VAL A 26 20.73 2.75 1.77
CA VAL A 26 19.91 2.37 0.61
C VAL A 26 18.89 3.47 0.29
N MET A 27 18.23 4.03 1.33
CA MET A 27 17.31 5.15 1.18
C MET A 27 17.98 6.41 0.61
N ASP A 28 19.17 6.76 1.13
CA ASP A 28 19.94 7.90 0.62
C ASP A 28 20.33 7.71 -0.85
N MET A 29 20.72 6.49 -1.25
CA MET A 29 21.03 6.18 -2.64
C MET A 29 19.78 6.27 -3.53
N ALA A 30 18.61 5.80 -3.06
CA ALA A 30 17.36 5.92 -3.77
C ALA A 30 16.98 7.38 -4.03
N MET A 31 17.10 8.21 -2.99
CA MET A 31 16.86 9.67 -3.09
C MET A 31 17.81 10.36 -4.05
N GLN A 32 19.12 10.04 -3.99
CA GLN A 32 20.13 10.61 -4.87
C GLN A 32 19.90 10.26 -6.35
N MET A 33 19.41 9.04 -6.59
CA MET A 33 19.15 8.54 -7.95
C MET A 33 17.74 8.86 -8.45
N GLY A 34 16.87 9.44 -7.60
CA GLY A 34 15.48 9.67 -7.94
C GLY A 34 14.75 8.38 -8.32
N ALA A 35 14.90 7.32 -7.52
CA ALA A 35 14.35 6.00 -7.84
C ALA A 35 13.50 5.45 -6.68
N PRO A 36 12.42 4.69 -6.97
CA PRO A 36 11.57 4.11 -5.94
C PRO A 36 12.34 3.25 -4.93
N ILE A 37 11.89 3.26 -3.67
CA ILE A 37 12.39 2.42 -2.60
C ILE A 37 11.34 1.43 -2.13
N ILE A 38 11.75 0.16 -1.97
CA ILE A 38 10.89 -0.93 -1.50
C ILE A 38 11.48 -1.51 -0.23
N GLY A 39 10.68 -1.59 0.83
CA GLY A 39 10.98 -2.32 2.04
C GLY A 39 10.25 -3.65 2.08
N LEU A 40 10.98 -4.76 2.17
CA LEU A 40 10.43 -6.07 2.51
C LEU A 40 10.57 -6.23 4.03
N ASN A 41 9.46 -6.03 4.74
CA ASN A 41 9.46 -5.83 6.18
C ASN A 41 9.09 -7.11 6.93
N ASP A 42 9.95 -7.50 7.87
CA ASP A 42 9.78 -8.67 8.72
C ASP A 42 10.64 -8.47 9.98
N SER A 43 10.10 -7.79 11.02
CA SER A 43 10.89 -7.32 12.15
C SER A 43 10.08 -7.18 13.43
N GLY A 44 10.60 -7.73 14.50
CA GLY A 44 10.05 -7.55 15.86
C GLY A 44 10.26 -6.16 16.46
N GLY A 45 10.85 -5.21 15.74
CA GLY A 45 11.05 -3.84 16.21
C GLY A 45 12.50 -3.51 16.60
N ALA A 46 12.67 -2.59 17.56
CA ALA A 46 13.98 -2.17 18.03
C ALA A 46 14.70 -3.28 18.82
N ARG A 47 15.99 -3.46 18.55
CA ARG A 47 16.84 -4.39 19.29
C ARG A 47 17.07 -3.90 20.71
N ILE A 48 16.37 -4.49 21.68
CA ILE A 48 16.36 -4.05 23.08
C ILE A 48 17.77 -4.01 23.69
N GLN A 49 18.65 -4.95 23.31
CA GLN A 49 20.02 -5.05 23.81
C GLN A 49 20.90 -3.84 23.46
N GLU A 50 20.55 -3.08 22.41
CA GLU A 50 21.26 -1.87 22.00
C GLU A 50 20.65 -0.58 22.58
N GLY A 51 19.49 -0.69 23.24
CA GLY A 51 18.84 0.43 23.92
C GLY A 51 18.60 1.63 23.01
N VAL A 52 19.02 2.80 23.45
CA VAL A 52 18.80 4.09 22.76
C VAL A 52 19.39 4.13 21.34
N ARG A 53 20.47 3.39 21.06
CA ARG A 53 21.08 3.35 19.73
C ARG A 53 20.17 2.75 18.68
N SER A 54 19.44 1.71 19.03
CA SER A 54 18.45 1.09 18.16
C SER A 54 17.26 2.04 17.89
N LEU A 55 16.82 2.76 18.91
CA LEU A 55 15.77 3.78 18.76
C LEU A 55 16.22 4.94 17.89
N ALA A 56 17.45 5.41 18.05
CA ALA A 56 18.05 6.43 17.18
C ALA A 56 18.12 5.94 15.72
N GLY A 57 18.36 4.63 15.51
CA GLY A 57 18.32 4.03 14.19
C GLY A 57 16.96 4.14 13.51
N TYR A 58 15.86 3.93 14.25
CA TYR A 58 14.52 4.16 13.72
C TYR A 58 14.26 5.65 13.42
N ALA A 59 14.70 6.55 14.29
CA ALA A 59 14.56 7.99 14.05
C ALA A 59 15.21 8.42 12.72
N GLU A 60 16.40 7.88 12.40
CA GLU A 60 17.09 8.10 11.15
C GLU A 60 16.33 7.56 9.92
N ILE A 61 15.65 6.40 10.05
CA ILE A 61 14.80 5.86 8.99
C ILE A 61 13.56 6.74 8.81
N PHE A 62 12.87 7.13 9.89
CA PHE A 62 11.68 7.99 9.82
C PHE A 62 11.97 9.35 9.20
N LEU A 63 13.13 9.94 9.52
CA LEU A 63 13.60 11.17 8.88
C LEU A 63 13.65 11.00 7.36
N ARG A 64 14.22 9.89 6.89
CA ARG A 64 14.33 9.60 5.45
C ARG A 64 12.98 9.30 4.81
N ASN A 65 12.09 8.58 5.48
CA ASN A 65 10.73 8.40 4.99
C ASN A 65 10.04 9.77 4.78
N SER A 66 10.17 10.67 5.76
CA SER A 66 9.57 12.01 5.67
C SER A 66 10.21 12.86 4.55
N MET A 67 11.51 12.78 4.38
CA MET A 67 12.23 13.53 3.32
C MET A 67 11.93 12.96 1.91
N ALA A 68 11.70 11.67 1.80
CA ALA A 68 11.39 10.99 0.55
C ALA A 68 9.92 11.15 0.12
N SER A 69 9.04 11.51 1.05
CA SER A 69 7.61 11.71 0.80
C SER A 69 7.36 12.75 -0.28
N GLY A 70 6.61 12.36 -1.33
CA GLY A 70 6.35 13.21 -2.49
C GLY A 70 7.55 13.42 -3.42
N VAL A 71 8.69 12.79 -3.17
CA VAL A 71 9.91 12.89 -4.00
C VAL A 71 10.14 11.61 -4.79
N ILE A 72 10.15 10.46 -4.13
CA ILE A 72 10.25 9.13 -4.74
C ILE A 72 9.17 8.23 -4.17
N PRO A 73 8.62 7.27 -4.93
CA PRO A 73 7.70 6.27 -4.42
C PRO A 73 8.33 5.40 -3.34
N GLN A 74 7.63 5.25 -2.22
CA GLN A 74 8.00 4.41 -1.10
C GLN A 74 6.98 3.29 -0.93
N ILE A 75 7.40 2.04 -1.06
CA ILE A 75 6.53 0.87 -1.00
C ILE A 75 6.98 -0.04 0.11
N SER A 76 6.06 -0.44 0.98
CA SER A 76 6.31 -1.38 2.06
C SER A 76 5.51 -2.66 1.87
N ALA A 77 6.21 -3.79 1.81
CA ALA A 77 5.60 -5.12 1.86
C ALA A 77 5.78 -5.70 3.26
N ILE A 78 4.67 -6.02 3.91
CA ILE A 78 4.64 -6.64 5.23
C ILE A 78 4.55 -8.15 5.01
N MET A 79 5.69 -8.81 5.06
CA MET A 79 5.82 -10.24 4.73
C MET A 79 5.90 -11.11 6.00
N GLY A 80 6.20 -10.49 7.12
CA GLY A 80 6.21 -11.11 8.44
C GLY A 80 5.71 -10.16 9.52
N PRO A 81 5.91 -10.48 10.80
CA PRO A 81 5.54 -9.60 11.90
C PRO A 81 6.26 -8.25 11.81
N CYS A 82 5.53 -7.16 11.99
CA CYS A 82 6.08 -5.81 12.13
C CYS A 82 5.53 -5.18 13.41
N ALA A 83 6.39 -5.03 14.42
CA ALA A 83 6.00 -4.52 15.72
C ALA A 83 6.82 -3.29 16.15
N GLY A 84 6.20 -2.40 16.93
CA GLY A 84 6.86 -1.20 17.45
C GLY A 84 7.41 -0.32 16.33
N GLY A 85 8.69 0.06 16.40
CA GLY A 85 9.34 0.88 15.38
C GLY A 85 9.25 0.31 13.95
N ALA A 86 9.16 -1.02 13.82
CA ALA A 86 9.03 -1.69 12.54
C ALA A 86 7.66 -1.50 11.87
N VAL A 87 6.65 -1.04 12.59
CA VAL A 87 5.34 -0.71 12.01
C VAL A 87 5.23 0.76 11.63
N TYR A 88 5.95 1.65 12.33
CA TYR A 88 5.87 3.08 12.06
C TYR A 88 6.49 3.46 10.73
N SER A 89 7.67 2.89 10.39
CA SER A 89 8.32 3.17 9.11
C SER A 89 7.44 2.80 7.91
N PRO A 90 6.88 1.58 7.81
CA PRO A 90 5.91 1.26 6.77
C PRO A 90 4.70 2.21 6.73
N ALA A 91 4.17 2.60 7.89
CA ALA A 91 3.02 3.51 7.95
C ALA A 91 3.32 4.95 7.45
N LEU A 92 4.60 5.31 7.31
CA LEU A 92 5.05 6.57 6.71
C LEU A 92 5.30 6.46 5.20
N THR A 93 5.17 5.29 4.61
CA THR A 93 5.39 5.07 3.16
C THR A 93 4.09 5.27 2.37
N ASP A 94 4.21 5.38 1.03
CA ASP A 94 3.06 5.71 0.17
C ASP A 94 2.13 4.52 -0.04
N PHE A 95 2.69 3.30 -0.13
CA PHE A 95 1.91 2.08 -0.36
C PHE A 95 2.33 0.96 0.59
N ILE A 96 1.33 0.29 1.13
CA ILE A 96 1.51 -0.84 2.05
C ILE A 96 0.79 -2.06 1.49
N LEU A 97 1.54 -3.13 1.28
CA LEU A 97 1.04 -4.43 0.90
C LEU A 97 1.23 -5.40 2.07
N MET A 98 0.28 -6.28 2.32
CA MET A 98 0.37 -7.26 3.41
C MET A 98 0.17 -8.68 2.90
N VAL A 99 1.00 -9.61 3.37
CA VAL A 99 0.86 -11.04 3.07
C VAL A 99 -0.04 -11.70 4.11
N LYS A 100 -1.09 -12.40 3.66
CA LYS A 100 -2.05 -13.09 4.53
C LYS A 100 -1.36 -14.16 5.39
N ASN A 101 -1.82 -14.31 6.61
CA ASN A 101 -1.36 -15.32 7.58
C ASN A 101 0.11 -15.21 8.03
N SER A 102 0.91 -14.30 7.47
CA SER A 102 2.30 -14.06 7.88
C SER A 102 2.57 -12.60 8.21
N GLY A 103 2.00 -11.66 7.45
CA GLY A 103 2.17 -10.22 7.66
C GLY A 103 1.27 -9.69 8.78
N TYR A 104 1.86 -9.08 9.77
CA TYR A 104 1.16 -8.45 10.89
C TYR A 104 1.72 -7.06 11.15
N MET A 105 0.84 -6.10 11.41
CA MET A 105 1.20 -4.74 11.80
C MET A 105 0.54 -4.37 13.13
N PHE A 106 1.33 -4.20 14.19
CA PHE A 106 0.81 -3.73 15.48
C PHE A 106 1.85 -2.95 16.27
N ILE A 107 1.39 -1.99 17.04
CA ILE A 107 2.27 -1.16 17.91
C ILE A 107 2.92 -2.04 18.97
N THR A 108 2.11 -2.93 19.58
CA THR A 108 2.58 -3.94 20.54
C THR A 108 1.91 -5.27 20.24
N GLY A 109 2.63 -6.38 20.49
CA GLY A 109 2.07 -7.72 20.27
C GLY A 109 1.01 -8.12 21.31
N PRO A 110 0.25 -9.21 21.05
CA PRO A 110 -0.83 -9.69 21.92
C PRO A 110 -0.43 -9.92 23.37
N ASP A 111 0.80 -10.41 23.62
CA ASP A 111 1.29 -10.68 24.98
C ASP A 111 1.43 -9.39 25.81
N VAL A 112 1.83 -8.29 25.17
CA VAL A 112 1.92 -6.98 25.83
C VAL A 112 0.52 -6.43 26.08
N VAL A 113 -0.41 -6.55 25.11
CA VAL A 113 -1.81 -6.16 25.28
C VAL A 113 -2.39 -6.92 26.49
N LYS A 114 -2.25 -8.24 26.54
CA LYS A 114 -2.72 -9.05 27.65
C LYS A 114 -2.12 -8.64 29.01
N SER A 115 -0.83 -8.30 29.05
CA SER A 115 -0.18 -7.89 30.30
C SER A 115 -0.62 -6.53 30.82
N VAL A 116 -1.01 -5.60 29.91
CA VAL A 116 -1.37 -4.21 30.27
C VAL A 116 -2.87 -4.02 30.42
N THR A 117 -3.67 -4.53 29.48
CA THR A 117 -5.14 -4.33 29.45
C THR A 117 -5.91 -5.54 29.95
N GLN A 118 -5.25 -6.69 30.12
CA GLN A 118 -5.84 -8.00 30.47
C GLN A 118 -6.80 -8.53 29.39
N GLU A 119 -6.73 -7.99 28.17
CA GLU A 119 -7.51 -8.45 27.03
C GLU A 119 -6.77 -9.58 26.31
N GLU A 120 -7.50 -10.63 25.96
CA GLU A 120 -6.99 -11.70 25.10
C GLU A 120 -7.39 -11.41 23.66
N VAL A 121 -6.40 -11.16 22.80
CA VAL A 121 -6.60 -10.86 21.39
C VAL A 121 -5.64 -11.72 20.55
N SER A 122 -6.12 -12.26 19.44
CA SER A 122 -5.25 -12.98 18.51
C SER A 122 -4.38 -12.00 17.72
N LYS A 123 -3.28 -12.48 17.10
CA LYS A 123 -2.46 -11.66 16.20
C LYS A 123 -3.27 -11.15 15.01
N GLU A 124 -4.15 -11.99 14.51
CA GLU A 124 -5.02 -11.67 13.37
C GLU A 124 -6.01 -10.55 13.69
N ASP A 125 -6.67 -10.63 14.85
CA ASP A 125 -7.63 -9.61 15.30
C ASP A 125 -6.97 -8.31 15.75
N LEU A 126 -5.70 -8.36 16.18
CA LEU A 126 -4.95 -7.19 16.63
C LEU A 126 -4.36 -6.40 15.45
N GLY A 127 -3.77 -7.09 14.47
CA GLY A 127 -3.04 -6.42 13.40
C GLY A 127 -2.80 -7.29 12.17
N GLY A 128 -3.71 -8.24 11.90
CA GLY A 128 -3.69 -9.03 10.67
C GLY A 128 -4.18 -8.24 9.46
N VAL A 129 -4.08 -8.88 8.31
CA VAL A 129 -4.46 -8.30 7.01
C VAL A 129 -5.91 -7.81 7.02
N GLY A 130 -6.84 -8.63 7.53
CA GLY A 130 -8.26 -8.27 7.59
C GLY A 130 -8.53 -6.98 8.35
N VAL A 131 -7.81 -6.72 9.44
CA VAL A 131 -7.95 -5.47 10.23
C VAL A 131 -7.49 -4.26 9.41
N HIS A 132 -6.33 -4.38 8.74
CA HIS A 132 -5.74 -3.25 8.02
C HIS A 132 -6.36 -3.01 6.65
N MET A 133 -6.95 -4.03 6.03
CA MET A 133 -7.70 -3.88 4.78
C MET A 133 -9.11 -3.32 4.97
N THR A 134 -9.80 -3.64 6.10
CA THR A 134 -11.21 -3.31 6.23
C THR A 134 -11.54 -2.25 7.29
N LYS A 135 -10.76 -2.19 8.39
CA LYS A 135 -11.05 -1.30 9.54
C LYS A 135 -10.16 -0.07 9.58
N SER A 136 -8.84 -0.25 9.49
CA SER A 136 -7.91 0.87 9.59
C SER A 136 -7.61 1.53 8.25
N GLY A 137 -7.76 0.81 7.13
CA GLY A 137 -7.43 1.30 5.79
C GLY A 137 -5.94 1.57 5.56
N VAL A 138 -5.07 1.10 6.45
CA VAL A 138 -3.61 1.30 6.35
C VAL A 138 -3.01 0.47 5.22
N ALA A 139 -3.50 -0.76 5.02
CA ALA A 139 -3.05 -1.60 3.92
C ALA A 139 -3.81 -1.27 2.63
N HIS A 140 -3.09 -1.18 1.53
CA HIS A 140 -3.63 -0.88 0.20
C HIS A 140 -3.96 -2.13 -0.59
N LEU A 141 -3.16 -3.21 -0.40
CA LEU A 141 -3.30 -4.49 -1.09
C LEU A 141 -3.00 -5.64 -0.14
N SER A 142 -3.69 -6.75 -0.33
CA SER A 142 -3.41 -8.03 0.33
C SER A 142 -2.97 -9.08 -0.69
N ALA A 143 -2.02 -9.94 -0.29
CA ALA A 143 -1.52 -11.02 -1.11
C ALA A 143 -1.63 -12.36 -0.36
N GLU A 144 -1.90 -13.44 -1.07
CA GLU A 144 -1.99 -14.79 -0.49
C GLU A 144 -0.62 -15.33 -0.06
N ASN A 145 0.45 -14.85 -0.71
CA ASN A 145 1.83 -15.28 -0.44
C ASN A 145 2.84 -14.23 -0.91
N ASP A 146 4.12 -14.44 -0.56
CA ASP A 146 5.23 -13.55 -0.88
C ASP A 146 5.40 -13.33 -2.40
N ILE A 147 5.20 -14.37 -3.21
CA ILE A 147 5.37 -14.28 -4.67
C ILE A 147 4.32 -13.35 -5.27
N GLU A 148 3.07 -13.51 -4.85
CA GLU A 148 1.97 -12.64 -5.28
C GLU A 148 2.19 -11.19 -4.82
N CYS A 149 2.65 -11.00 -3.58
CA CYS A 149 3.00 -9.68 -3.07
C CYS A 149 4.06 -8.99 -3.94
N ILE A 150 5.11 -9.71 -4.32
CA ILE A 150 6.16 -9.19 -5.21
C ILE A 150 5.60 -8.87 -6.60
N ASN A 151 4.66 -9.68 -7.11
CA ASN A 151 4.01 -9.41 -8.39
C ASN A 151 3.16 -8.14 -8.34
N TYR A 152 2.38 -7.93 -7.28
CA TYR A 152 1.64 -6.68 -7.07
C TYR A 152 2.56 -5.45 -6.96
N ILE A 153 3.72 -5.58 -6.31
CA ILE A 153 4.71 -4.49 -6.27
C ILE A 153 5.22 -4.17 -7.68
N ARG A 154 5.51 -5.19 -8.50
CA ARG A 154 5.96 -4.99 -9.89
C ARG A 154 4.88 -4.33 -10.74
N GLU A 155 3.65 -4.75 -10.56
CA GLU A 155 2.51 -4.16 -11.24
C GLU A 155 2.29 -2.71 -10.81
N LEU A 156 2.25 -2.42 -9.51
CA LEU A 156 2.12 -1.08 -8.96
C LEU A 156 3.19 -0.12 -9.50
N ILE A 157 4.46 -0.53 -9.50
CA ILE A 157 5.57 0.29 -10.03
C ILE A 157 5.38 0.61 -11.51
N SER A 158 4.70 -0.23 -12.28
CA SER A 158 4.43 0.04 -13.68
C SER A 158 3.44 1.21 -13.91
N TYR A 159 2.71 1.61 -12.88
CA TYR A 159 1.81 2.77 -12.89
C TYR A 159 2.45 4.03 -12.30
N LEU A 160 3.55 3.92 -11.57
CA LEU A 160 4.16 5.03 -10.84
C LEU A 160 5.36 5.62 -11.58
N PRO A 161 5.61 6.93 -11.49
CA PRO A 161 6.84 7.51 -11.97
C PRO A 161 8.03 7.05 -11.12
N GLY A 162 9.25 7.20 -11.63
CA GLY A 162 10.48 6.95 -10.87
C GLY A 162 10.66 7.94 -9.72
N ASN A 163 10.25 9.19 -9.93
CA ASN A 163 10.31 10.30 -8.99
C ASN A 163 9.34 11.41 -9.41
N ASN A 164 9.24 12.46 -8.62
CA ASN A 164 8.32 13.57 -8.85
C ASN A 164 8.67 14.49 -10.05
N MET A 165 9.81 14.25 -10.71
CA MET A 165 10.25 14.99 -11.91
C MET A 165 10.03 14.19 -13.19
N GLU A 166 9.60 12.95 -13.09
CA GLU A 166 9.37 12.03 -14.20
C GLU A 166 7.87 11.73 -14.37
N GLU A 167 7.48 11.35 -15.56
CA GLU A 167 6.14 10.80 -15.82
C GLU A 167 6.14 9.27 -15.58
N PRO A 168 4.97 8.68 -15.28
CA PRO A 168 4.83 7.23 -15.22
C PRO A 168 5.26 6.56 -16.54
N PRO A 169 5.71 5.30 -16.49
CA PRO A 169 6.10 4.56 -17.68
C PRO A 169 4.95 4.48 -18.70
N PHE A 170 5.26 4.75 -19.97
CA PHE A 170 4.35 4.49 -21.07
C PHE A 170 4.33 2.99 -21.40
N VAL A 171 3.14 2.41 -21.51
CA VAL A 171 2.93 1.01 -21.91
C VAL A 171 2.18 0.98 -23.23
N ALA A 172 2.83 0.46 -24.28
CA ALA A 172 2.18 0.35 -25.58
C ALA A 172 0.93 -0.54 -25.48
N THR A 173 -0.18 -0.03 -26.04
CA THR A 173 -1.45 -0.76 -26.10
C THR A 173 -1.88 -0.96 -27.53
N SER A 174 -2.63 -2.02 -27.80
CA SER A 174 -3.35 -2.24 -29.06
C SER A 174 -4.75 -1.63 -29.06
N ASP A 175 -5.21 -1.15 -27.89
CA ASP A 175 -6.50 -0.51 -27.76
C ASP A 175 -6.54 0.84 -28.49
N SER A 176 -7.56 1.05 -29.30
CA SER A 176 -7.68 2.29 -30.09
C SER A 176 -8.18 3.43 -29.23
N PRO A 177 -7.49 4.59 -29.20
CA PRO A 177 -7.96 5.75 -28.47
C PRO A 177 -9.29 6.33 -29.02
N THR A 178 -9.74 5.83 -30.18
CA THR A 178 -11.00 6.25 -30.81
C THR A 178 -12.05 5.14 -30.83
N ARG A 179 -11.84 4.04 -30.09
CA ARG A 179 -12.86 2.99 -29.99
C ARG A 179 -14.13 3.54 -29.34
N LEU A 180 -15.24 3.03 -29.77
CA LEU A 180 -16.54 3.33 -29.19
C LEU A 180 -16.86 2.29 -28.11
N THR A 181 -17.52 2.74 -27.04
CA THR A 181 -17.97 1.91 -25.91
C THR A 181 -19.50 1.92 -25.83
N PRO A 182 -20.22 1.32 -26.81
CA PRO A 182 -21.67 1.37 -26.88
C PRO A 182 -22.35 0.69 -25.67
N GLU A 183 -21.68 -0.24 -25.02
CA GLU A 183 -22.13 -0.91 -23.80
C GLU A 183 -22.43 0.07 -22.66
N LEU A 184 -21.71 1.19 -22.57
CA LEU A 184 -21.91 2.21 -21.54
C LEU A 184 -23.29 2.90 -21.65
N SER A 185 -23.91 2.89 -22.83
CA SER A 185 -25.24 3.48 -23.01
C SER A 185 -26.34 2.80 -22.17
N ASN A 186 -26.12 1.54 -21.78
CA ASN A 186 -27.06 0.75 -21.01
C ASN A 186 -26.59 0.45 -19.57
N LEU A 187 -25.36 0.83 -19.23
CA LEU A 187 -24.76 0.54 -17.92
C LEU A 187 -25.46 1.31 -16.79
N VAL A 188 -25.69 2.60 -17.00
CA VAL A 188 -26.39 3.43 -16.03
C VAL A 188 -27.89 3.26 -16.22
N PRO A 189 -28.62 2.65 -15.22
CA PRO A 189 -30.04 2.45 -15.31
C PRO A 189 -30.83 3.76 -15.42
N THR A 190 -31.90 3.77 -16.19
CA THR A 190 -32.85 4.89 -16.22
C THR A 190 -33.64 5.06 -14.93
N ASN A 191 -33.77 3.96 -14.17
CA ASN A 191 -34.38 4.00 -12.84
C ASN A 191 -33.34 4.43 -11.79
N PRO A 192 -33.48 5.60 -11.14
CA PRO A 192 -32.52 6.12 -10.19
C PRO A 192 -32.37 5.28 -8.91
N ASN A 193 -33.28 4.36 -8.66
CA ASN A 193 -33.22 3.43 -7.50
C ASN A 193 -32.51 2.11 -7.84
N GLN A 194 -32.08 1.91 -9.07
CA GLN A 194 -31.35 0.71 -9.47
C GLN A 194 -29.85 0.97 -9.39
N PRO A 195 -29.12 0.29 -8.48
CA PRO A 195 -27.68 0.45 -8.39
C PRO A 195 -26.97 -0.22 -9.59
N TYR A 196 -25.74 0.24 -9.87
CA TYR A 196 -24.85 -0.35 -10.87
C TYR A 196 -23.41 -0.35 -10.34
N ASP A 197 -22.56 -1.21 -10.91
CA ASP A 197 -21.14 -1.27 -10.55
C ASP A 197 -20.36 -0.27 -11.39
N ILE A 198 -19.75 0.73 -10.74
CA ILE A 198 -18.91 1.73 -11.42
C ILE A 198 -17.64 1.11 -12.03
N LYS A 199 -17.19 -0.05 -11.52
CA LYS A 199 -15.99 -0.72 -12.03
C LYS A 199 -16.18 -1.16 -13.48
N GLU A 200 -17.38 -1.60 -13.87
CA GLU A 200 -17.69 -1.91 -15.27
C GLU A 200 -17.48 -0.71 -16.19
N MET A 201 -17.79 0.51 -15.72
CA MET A 201 -17.53 1.74 -16.47
C MET A 201 -16.05 2.03 -16.57
N ILE A 202 -15.31 1.88 -15.46
CA ILE A 202 -13.87 2.11 -15.41
C ILE A 202 -13.16 1.16 -16.36
N GLU A 203 -13.49 -0.13 -16.32
CA GLU A 203 -12.91 -1.16 -17.19
C GLU A 203 -13.25 -0.93 -18.67
N ALA A 204 -14.49 -0.51 -18.98
CA ALA A 204 -14.92 -0.23 -20.33
C ALA A 204 -14.18 0.97 -20.95
N VAL A 205 -13.77 1.95 -20.15
CA VAL A 205 -13.05 3.15 -20.63
C VAL A 205 -11.55 2.94 -20.66
N ALA A 206 -11.00 2.13 -19.74
CA ALA A 206 -9.58 1.86 -19.61
C ALA A 206 -9.04 1.05 -20.80
N ASP A 207 -7.75 1.16 -21.07
CA ASP A 207 -7.05 0.22 -21.95
C ASP A 207 -7.23 -1.21 -21.40
N ASP A 208 -7.28 -2.22 -22.27
CA ASP A 208 -7.56 -3.60 -21.92
C ASP A 208 -6.75 -4.09 -20.71
N ASN A 209 -7.45 -4.60 -19.70
CA ASN A 209 -6.89 -5.16 -18.47
C ASN A 209 -5.95 -4.21 -17.70
N SER A 210 -6.17 -2.90 -17.78
CA SER A 210 -5.32 -1.93 -17.12
C SER A 210 -5.88 -1.36 -15.81
N PHE A 211 -7.00 -1.87 -15.30
CA PHE A 211 -7.52 -1.40 -14.02
C PHE A 211 -6.82 -2.09 -12.85
N PHE A 212 -6.13 -1.29 -12.04
CA PHE A 212 -5.43 -1.70 -10.83
C PHE A 212 -6.07 -1.00 -9.63
N GLU A 213 -6.97 -1.71 -8.94
CA GLU A 213 -7.70 -1.19 -7.79
C GLU A 213 -6.85 -1.18 -6.52
N LEU A 214 -6.96 -0.11 -5.73
CA LEU A 214 -6.35 0.05 -4.42
C LEU A 214 -7.42 0.12 -3.35
N GLN A 215 -7.15 -0.45 -2.16
CA GLN A 215 -8.03 -0.41 -0.98
C GLN A 215 -9.47 -0.90 -1.26
N ALA A 216 -9.62 -1.92 -2.09
CA ALA A 216 -10.94 -2.44 -2.51
C ALA A 216 -11.87 -2.84 -1.34
N GLU A 217 -11.30 -3.21 -0.17
CA GLU A 217 -12.05 -3.62 1.01
C GLU A 217 -12.29 -2.48 2.02
N PHE A 218 -11.63 -1.31 1.85
CA PHE A 218 -11.79 -0.17 2.75
C PHE A 218 -12.66 0.90 2.11
N ALA A 219 -13.69 1.36 2.84
CA ALA A 219 -14.62 2.37 2.36
C ALA A 219 -15.13 2.07 0.93
N ALA A 220 -15.62 0.86 0.72
CA ALA A 220 -15.99 0.30 -0.59
C ALA A 220 -17.04 1.11 -1.38
N ASN A 221 -17.59 2.18 -0.81
CA ASN A 221 -18.42 3.16 -1.51
C ASN A 221 -17.62 4.13 -2.40
N ILE A 222 -16.29 4.13 -2.29
CA ILE A 222 -15.36 4.87 -3.16
C ILE A 222 -14.38 3.87 -3.75
N VAL A 223 -14.27 3.84 -5.07
CA VAL A 223 -13.29 3.06 -5.82
C VAL A 223 -12.09 3.96 -6.11
N THR A 224 -10.90 3.49 -5.75
CA THR A 224 -9.64 4.17 -6.03
C THR A 224 -8.68 3.23 -6.75
N GLY A 225 -7.85 3.75 -7.63
CA GLY A 225 -6.88 2.91 -8.35
C GLY A 225 -6.24 3.63 -9.52
N TYR A 226 -5.63 2.84 -10.38
CA TYR A 226 -4.99 3.29 -11.61
C TYR A 226 -5.55 2.57 -12.81
N ILE A 227 -5.65 3.27 -13.93
CA ILE A 227 -5.91 2.72 -15.26
C ILE A 227 -4.87 3.24 -16.24
N ARG A 228 -4.89 2.73 -17.47
CA ARG A 228 -4.20 3.35 -18.60
C ARG A 228 -5.20 3.83 -19.62
N LEU A 229 -4.88 4.98 -20.22
CA LEU A 229 -5.56 5.52 -21.38
C LEU A 229 -4.53 5.82 -22.45
N ASN A 230 -4.60 5.11 -23.58
CA ASN A 230 -3.61 5.17 -24.65
C ASN A 230 -2.18 4.98 -24.12
N GLY A 231 -2.00 3.99 -23.24
CA GLY A 231 -0.72 3.61 -22.61
C GLY A 231 -0.23 4.52 -21.48
N LYS A 232 -0.92 5.61 -21.16
CA LYS A 232 -0.56 6.54 -20.09
C LYS A 232 -1.32 6.23 -18.81
N THR A 233 -0.64 6.28 -17.68
CA THR A 233 -1.27 6.09 -16.37
C THR A 233 -2.19 7.24 -16.00
N VAL A 234 -3.37 6.90 -15.50
CA VAL A 234 -4.38 7.84 -15.00
C VAL A 234 -4.87 7.33 -13.63
N GLY A 235 -4.89 8.20 -12.64
CA GLY A 235 -5.51 7.90 -11.33
C GLY A 235 -7.04 7.95 -11.45
N VAL A 236 -7.71 7.01 -10.78
CA VAL A 236 -9.17 6.91 -10.73
C VAL A 236 -9.65 7.11 -9.31
N VAL A 237 -10.68 7.96 -9.17
CA VAL A 237 -11.50 8.07 -7.97
C VAL A 237 -12.94 8.09 -8.41
N ALA A 238 -13.73 7.12 -7.99
CA ALA A 238 -15.11 6.98 -8.42
C ALA A 238 -16.02 6.58 -7.24
N ASN A 239 -17.25 7.04 -7.26
CA ASN A 239 -18.26 6.61 -6.32
C ASN A 239 -18.79 5.25 -6.73
N GLN A 240 -19.04 4.35 -5.76
CA GLN A 240 -19.61 3.03 -5.99
C GLN A 240 -21.10 2.99 -5.64
N PRO A 241 -22.01 3.22 -6.60
CA PRO A 241 -23.45 3.23 -6.35
C PRO A 241 -23.99 1.91 -5.85
N LEU A 242 -23.31 0.79 -6.16
CA LEU A 242 -23.70 -0.54 -5.70
C LEU A 242 -23.61 -0.69 -4.17
N VAL A 243 -22.67 0.04 -3.52
CA VAL A 243 -22.47 -0.05 -2.07
C VAL A 243 -23.24 1.05 -1.35
N LEU A 244 -23.13 2.31 -1.81
CA LEU A 244 -23.84 3.44 -1.22
C LEU A 244 -24.03 4.56 -2.27
N ALA A 245 -25.25 4.72 -2.71
CA ALA A 245 -25.58 5.71 -3.75
C ALA A 245 -25.65 7.18 -3.25
N CYS A 246 -25.73 7.39 -1.93
CA CYS A 246 -25.91 8.72 -1.37
C CYS A 246 -24.57 9.39 -1.01
N LEU A 247 -24.17 10.37 -1.78
CA LEU A 247 -22.91 11.10 -1.65
C LEU A 247 -22.98 12.32 -0.75
N LEU A 248 -24.16 12.86 -0.49
CA LEU A 248 -24.37 14.12 0.22
C LEU A 248 -23.85 14.12 1.67
N TYR A 249 -23.66 12.93 2.26
CA TYR A 249 -23.21 12.78 3.64
C TYR A 249 -21.76 12.30 3.77
N THR A 250 -21.14 11.79 2.69
CA THR A 250 -19.81 11.14 2.74
C THR A 250 -18.72 11.94 2.02
N SER A 251 -19.11 12.85 1.13
CA SER A 251 -18.16 13.73 0.44
C SER A 251 -18.62 15.17 0.61
N PRO A 252 -18.04 15.95 1.53
CA PRO A 252 -18.30 17.39 1.56
C PRO A 252 -17.87 17.96 0.21
N SER A 253 -18.78 18.63 -0.45
CA SER A 253 -18.46 19.41 -1.67
C SER A 253 -17.40 20.45 -1.32
N PRO A 254 -16.37 20.67 -2.17
CA PRO A 254 -15.38 21.71 -1.96
C PRO A 254 -16.00 23.11 -1.95
#